data_1bc474a01f7137eba0492c0db4177e23
#
_entry.id   1bc474a01f7137eba0492c0db4177e23
#
_cell.length_a   1.000
_cell.length_b   1.000
_cell.length_c   1.000
_cell.angle_alpha   90.00
_cell.angle_beta   90.00
_cell.angle_gamma   90.00
#
_symmetry.space_group_name_H-M   'P 1'
#
loop_
_entity.id
_entity.type
_entity.pdbx_description
1 polymer ?
#
loop_
_entity_poly.entity_id
_entity_poly.type
_entity_poly.pdbx_seq_one_letter_code
_entity_poly.pdbx_strand_id
1 'polypeptide(L)'
;MAAESHQFHVLAVDDSLIDRKLIERLLKTSSYHVTAVDSGSKALEFLGLNEDEHTDSILTSVSSDHHHHHHHQDVEVNLIITDYCMPGMTGYDLLRKIKESKTFKDIPVVIMSSENVPSRIDRCLEEGAGEFFLKPVQLSDMNKLRPHLMRGKVEENKPNNQTKGDMEEIHSPRGTRTRYNGLEVV
;
A
#
# COMPACT_ATOMS: atom_id res chain seq x y z
N MET A 1 15.50 29.72 1.07
CA MET A 1 14.37 28.86 1.44
C MET A 1 14.79 27.42 1.16
N ALA A 2 15.10 26.65 2.19
CA ALA A 2 15.42 25.23 2.03
C ALA A 2 14.10 24.52 1.66
N ALA A 3 14.09 23.85 0.50
CA ALA A 3 13.01 22.95 0.17
C ALA A 3 12.97 21.86 1.23
N GLU A 4 11.91 21.77 2.00
CA GLU A 4 11.66 20.62 2.85
C GLU A 4 11.58 19.40 1.93
N SER A 5 12.65 18.62 1.91
CA SER A 5 12.65 17.34 1.22
C SER A 5 11.72 16.43 2.03
N HIS A 6 10.48 16.27 1.58
CA HIS A 6 9.56 15.24 2.12
C HIS A 6 10.23 13.89 1.98
N GLN A 7 10.81 13.43 3.07
CA GLN A 7 11.41 12.11 3.16
C GLN A 7 10.28 11.08 3.29
N PHE A 8 10.23 10.10 2.40
CA PHE A 8 9.25 9.02 2.47
C PHE A 8 9.44 8.19 3.75
N HIS A 9 8.36 7.89 4.42
CA HIS A 9 8.33 7.07 5.61
C HIS A 9 7.98 5.62 5.30
N VAL A 10 8.86 4.71 5.67
CA VAL A 10 8.71 3.26 5.48
C VAL A 10 8.53 2.58 6.83
N LEU A 11 7.47 1.80 6.95
CA LEU A 11 7.24 0.89 8.07
C LEU A 11 7.86 -0.47 7.73
N ALA A 12 8.90 -0.87 8.46
CA ALA A 12 9.58 -2.15 8.29
C ALA A 12 9.15 -3.14 9.38
N VAL A 13 8.73 -4.35 8.97
CA VAL A 13 8.19 -5.38 9.86
C VAL A 13 8.98 -6.67 9.68
N ASP A 14 9.66 -7.13 10.73
CA ASP A 14 10.46 -8.37 10.69
C ASP A 14 10.70 -8.86 12.13
N ASP A 15 10.41 -10.12 12.44
CA ASP A 15 10.60 -10.67 13.77
C ASP A 15 12.08 -10.98 14.06
N SER A 16 12.90 -11.22 13.03
CA SER A 16 14.34 -11.37 13.15
C SER A 16 15.01 -10.04 13.46
N LEU A 17 15.64 -9.92 14.62
CA LEU A 17 16.39 -8.72 14.99
C LEU A 17 17.49 -8.38 13.97
N ILE A 18 18.15 -9.39 13.41
CA ILE A 18 19.26 -9.21 12.46
C ILE A 18 18.72 -8.66 11.15
N ASP A 19 17.68 -9.29 10.59
CA ASP A 19 17.08 -8.86 9.33
C ASP A 19 16.42 -7.48 9.48
N ARG A 20 15.72 -7.23 10.60
CA ARG A 20 15.15 -5.93 10.92
C ARG A 20 16.20 -4.82 10.98
N LYS A 21 17.36 -5.08 11.57
CA LYS A 21 18.46 -4.11 11.60
C LYS A 21 19.10 -3.91 10.22
N LEU A 22 19.20 -4.97 9.42
CA LEU A 22 19.70 -4.88 8.06
C LEU A 22 18.78 -3.99 7.20
N ILE A 23 17.48 -4.30 7.16
CA ILE A 23 16.52 -3.53 6.35
C ILE A 23 16.42 -2.07 6.81
N GLU A 24 16.43 -1.82 8.12
CA GLU A 24 16.45 -0.47 8.68
C GLU A 24 17.67 0.32 8.18
N ARG A 25 18.85 -0.30 8.19
CA ARG A 25 20.09 0.33 7.69
C ARG A 25 20.03 0.61 6.19
N LEU A 26 19.56 -0.35 5.38
CA LEU A 26 19.46 -0.21 3.93
C LEU A 26 18.49 0.93 3.55
N LEU A 27 17.34 0.99 4.20
CA LEU A 27 16.34 2.04 3.98
C LEU A 27 16.88 3.41 4.38
N LYS A 28 17.53 3.54 5.54
CA LYS A 28 18.15 4.80 5.98
C LYS A 28 19.27 5.24 5.04
N THR A 29 20.08 4.32 4.53
CA THR A 29 21.12 4.60 3.54
C THR A 29 20.51 5.13 2.22
N SER A 30 19.30 4.70 1.89
CA SER A 30 18.52 5.15 0.73
C SER A 30 17.69 6.43 1.00
N SER A 31 17.97 7.09 2.11
CA SER A 31 17.33 8.36 2.53
C SER A 31 15.84 8.25 2.83
N TYR A 32 15.37 7.10 3.31
CA TYR A 32 14.02 6.93 3.84
C TYR A 32 13.97 7.19 5.35
N HIS A 33 12.87 7.76 5.83
CA HIS A 33 12.52 7.71 7.24
C HIS A 33 11.99 6.31 7.57
N VAL A 34 12.39 5.71 8.69
CA VAL A 34 12.08 4.30 8.96
C VAL A 34 11.56 4.12 10.38
N THR A 35 10.40 3.50 10.48
CA THR A 35 9.94 2.86 11.72
C THR A 35 10.04 1.36 11.55
N ALA A 36 10.69 0.69 12.50
CA ALA A 36 10.88 -0.76 12.46
C ALA A 36 10.19 -1.42 13.67
N VAL A 37 9.35 -2.43 13.38
CA VAL A 37 8.63 -3.21 14.38
C VAL A 37 8.87 -4.71 14.18
N ASP A 38 8.63 -5.51 15.23
CA ASP A 38 9.00 -6.92 15.29
C ASP A 38 7.84 -7.88 15.01
N SER A 39 6.66 -7.37 14.70
CA SER A 39 5.48 -8.21 14.46
C SER A 39 4.41 -7.50 13.63
N GLY A 40 3.56 -8.30 12.97
CA GLY A 40 2.41 -7.78 12.26
C GLY A 40 1.42 -7.07 13.18
N SER A 41 1.23 -7.56 14.41
CA SER A 41 0.35 -6.91 15.40
C SER A 41 0.84 -5.52 15.78
N LYS A 42 2.15 -5.34 16.01
CA LYS A 42 2.72 -4.01 16.28
C LYS A 42 2.67 -3.09 15.06
N ALA A 43 2.72 -3.65 13.86
CA ALA A 43 2.52 -2.87 12.64
C ALA A 43 1.08 -2.35 12.56
N LEU A 44 0.07 -3.17 12.86
CA LEU A 44 -1.33 -2.76 12.90
C LEU A 44 -1.58 -1.73 14.01
N GLU A 45 -1.01 -1.94 15.19
CA GLU A 45 -1.07 -0.98 16.30
C GLU A 45 -0.49 0.38 15.90
N PHE A 46 0.69 0.38 15.26
CA PHE A 46 1.33 1.59 14.76
C PHE A 46 0.48 2.35 13.74
N LEU A 47 -0.26 1.61 12.90
CA LEU A 47 -1.18 2.18 11.92
C LEU A 47 -2.55 2.57 12.52
N GLY A 48 -2.80 2.26 13.80
CA GLY A 48 -4.11 2.49 14.43
C GLY A 48 -5.18 1.51 13.97
N LEU A 49 -4.80 0.34 13.44
CA LEU A 49 -5.70 -0.75 13.03
C LEU A 49 -5.79 -1.81 14.13
N ASN A 50 -6.29 -1.46 15.30
CA ASN A 50 -6.53 -2.42 16.39
C ASN A 50 -7.78 -3.25 16.11
N GLU A 51 -7.76 -4.55 16.44
CA GLU A 51 -8.86 -5.48 16.20
C GLU A 51 -10.09 -5.21 17.10
N ASP A 52 -10.04 -4.23 18.01
CA ASP A 52 -11.05 -3.99 19.05
C ASP A 52 -12.23 -3.10 18.62
N GLU A 53 -12.34 -2.67 17.36
CA GLU A 53 -13.47 -1.84 16.89
C GLU A 53 -14.67 -2.63 16.34
N HIS A 54 -14.83 -3.91 16.68
CA HIS A 54 -16.08 -4.66 16.44
C HIS A 54 -16.80 -5.05 17.73
N THR A 55 -16.83 -4.16 18.70
CA THR A 55 -17.82 -4.26 19.77
C THR A 55 -18.77 -3.08 19.71
N ASP A 56 -19.92 -3.38 19.19
CA ASP A 56 -21.14 -2.60 19.17
C ASP A 56 -21.31 -1.80 20.48
N SER A 57 -21.43 -0.48 20.33
CA SER A 57 -21.66 0.44 21.45
C SER A 57 -23.01 0.18 22.09
N ILE A 58 -23.06 -0.62 23.15
CA ILE A 58 -24.17 -0.60 24.07
C ILE A 58 -23.66 -0.24 25.46
N LEU A 59 -23.91 1.05 25.80
CA LEU A 59 -24.17 1.62 27.13
C LEU A 59 -23.45 1.01 28.33
N THR A 60 -22.49 1.73 28.92
CA THR A 60 -22.69 2.25 30.30
C THR A 60 -21.63 3.31 30.60
N SER A 61 -22.12 4.48 30.92
CA SER A 61 -21.39 5.59 31.54
C SER A 61 -20.93 5.21 32.95
N VAL A 62 -19.61 5.19 33.16
CA VAL A 62 -19.01 5.51 34.46
C VAL A 62 -17.67 6.19 34.23
N SER A 63 -17.60 7.39 34.72
CA SER A 63 -16.46 8.28 34.75
C SER A 63 -15.27 7.68 35.50
N SER A 64 -14.08 7.76 34.89
CA SER A 64 -12.85 8.02 35.62
C SER A 64 -11.79 8.60 34.68
N ASP A 65 -11.40 9.82 35.00
CA ASP A 65 -10.33 10.59 34.41
C ASP A 65 -9.00 9.84 34.42
N HIS A 66 -8.51 9.47 33.25
CA HIS A 66 -7.09 9.43 32.96
C HIS A 66 -6.92 9.75 31.47
N HIS A 67 -6.81 11.04 31.18
CA HIS A 67 -6.35 11.55 29.89
C HIS A 67 -4.90 11.11 29.63
N HIS A 68 -4.69 9.96 29.04
CA HIS A 68 -3.52 9.73 28.23
C HIS A 68 -3.85 10.19 26.80
N HIS A 69 -3.67 11.47 26.56
CA HIS A 69 -3.49 11.97 25.21
C HIS A 69 -2.22 11.31 24.63
N HIS A 70 -2.36 10.14 24.02
CA HIS A 70 -1.41 9.73 23.00
C HIS A 70 -1.57 10.75 21.86
N HIS A 71 -0.65 11.69 21.80
CA HIS A 71 -0.41 12.47 20.61
C HIS A 71 0.02 11.47 19.52
N HIS A 72 -0.95 10.89 18.80
CA HIS A 72 -0.68 10.34 17.50
C HIS A 72 -0.24 11.53 16.65
N GLN A 73 1.07 11.74 16.54
CA GLN A 73 1.59 12.42 15.37
C GLN A 73 1.07 11.59 14.20
N ASP A 74 0.30 12.21 13.32
CA ASP A 74 -0.11 11.64 12.03
C ASP A 74 1.16 11.41 11.21
N VAL A 75 1.89 10.35 11.53
CA VAL A 75 3.09 9.96 10.79
C VAL A 75 2.59 9.19 9.58
N GLU A 76 2.48 9.90 8.47
CA GLU A 76 2.07 9.31 7.20
C GLU A 76 3.06 8.22 6.79
N VAL A 77 2.58 6.97 6.72
CA VAL A 77 3.34 5.84 6.19
C VAL A 77 3.13 5.77 4.69
N ASN A 78 4.21 5.82 3.94
CA ASN A 78 4.17 5.82 2.47
C ASN A 78 4.42 4.45 1.86
N LEU A 79 5.00 3.50 2.61
CA LEU A 79 5.26 2.13 2.17
C LEU A 79 5.43 1.22 3.39
N ILE A 80 4.97 -0.02 3.25
CA ILE A 80 5.20 -1.08 4.24
C ILE A 80 6.07 -2.15 3.60
N ILE A 81 7.13 -2.57 4.29
CA ILE A 81 7.95 -3.72 3.91
C ILE A 81 7.92 -4.74 5.05
N THR A 82 7.50 -5.96 4.77
CA THR A 82 7.27 -6.98 5.80
C THR A 82 7.90 -8.32 5.45
N ASP A 83 8.45 -9.00 6.45
CA ASP A 83 8.77 -10.42 6.31
C ASP A 83 7.52 -11.25 6.13
N TYR A 84 7.62 -12.33 5.35
CA TYR A 84 6.53 -13.28 5.13
C TYR A 84 6.31 -14.19 6.33
N CYS A 85 7.39 -14.76 6.89
CA CYS A 85 7.34 -15.78 7.94
C CYS A 85 7.50 -15.16 9.32
N MET A 86 6.44 -14.71 9.93
CA MET A 86 6.45 -14.20 11.31
C MET A 86 5.51 -15.01 12.21
N PRO A 87 5.84 -15.17 13.50
CA PRO A 87 4.95 -15.82 14.47
C PRO A 87 3.62 -15.09 14.63
N GLY A 88 2.54 -15.83 14.77
CA GLY A 88 1.20 -15.30 15.02
C GLY A 88 0.52 -14.74 13.78
N MET A 89 1.09 -13.73 13.16
CA MET A 89 0.57 -13.10 11.95
C MET A 89 1.64 -13.14 10.86
N THR A 90 1.35 -13.79 9.73
CA THR A 90 2.26 -13.81 8.57
C THR A 90 2.25 -12.45 7.85
N GLY A 91 3.30 -12.20 7.05
CA GLY A 91 3.31 -11.01 6.19
C GLY A 91 2.16 -11.00 5.17
N TYR A 92 1.69 -12.18 4.76
CA TYR A 92 0.49 -12.30 3.92
C TYR A 92 -0.78 -11.87 4.66
N ASP A 93 -0.95 -12.28 5.92
CA ASP A 93 -2.10 -11.87 6.73
C ASP A 93 -2.10 -10.36 6.97
N LEU A 94 -0.92 -9.79 7.23
CA LEU A 94 -0.74 -8.35 7.37
C LEU A 94 -1.11 -7.62 6.06
N LEU A 95 -0.64 -8.12 4.91
CA LEU A 95 -0.98 -7.58 3.59
C LEU A 95 -2.50 -7.53 3.39
N ARG A 96 -3.21 -8.64 3.66
CA ARG A 96 -4.67 -8.70 3.54
C ARG A 96 -5.35 -7.66 4.42
N LYS A 97 -5.01 -7.59 5.70
CA LYS A 97 -5.60 -6.61 6.63
C LYS A 97 -5.39 -5.16 6.15
N ILE A 98 -4.23 -4.85 5.60
CA ILE A 98 -3.95 -3.53 5.03
C ILE A 98 -4.80 -3.28 3.78
N LYS A 99 -4.91 -4.26 2.87
CA LYS A 99 -5.70 -4.13 1.64
C LYS A 99 -7.21 -4.11 1.88
N GLU A 100 -7.69 -4.71 2.95
CA GLU A 100 -9.08 -4.64 3.42
C GLU A 100 -9.41 -3.31 4.11
N SER A 101 -8.41 -2.57 4.60
CA SER A 101 -8.59 -1.29 5.29
C SER A 101 -9.01 -0.18 4.32
N LYS A 102 -10.03 0.58 4.67
CA LYS A 102 -10.47 1.74 3.88
C LYS A 102 -9.43 2.85 3.82
N THR A 103 -8.64 3.00 4.87
CA THR A 103 -7.65 4.08 5.04
C THR A 103 -6.31 3.72 4.41
N PHE A 104 -5.87 2.46 4.52
CA PHE A 104 -4.50 2.04 4.19
C PHE A 104 -4.38 1.15 2.96
N LYS A 105 -5.50 0.77 2.29
CA LYS A 105 -5.51 -0.14 1.14
C LYS A 105 -4.59 0.31 -0.01
N ASP A 106 -4.41 1.62 -0.16
CA ASP A 106 -3.61 2.22 -1.24
C ASP A 106 -2.11 2.31 -0.91
N ILE A 107 -1.73 2.07 0.36
CA ILE A 107 -0.31 2.01 0.73
C ILE A 107 0.34 0.79 0.06
N PRO A 108 1.44 0.96 -0.68
CA PRO A 108 2.18 -0.15 -1.26
C PRO A 108 2.78 -1.03 -0.16
N VAL A 109 2.59 -2.34 -0.30
CA VAL A 109 3.14 -3.35 0.60
C VAL A 109 4.12 -4.22 -0.17
N VAL A 110 5.33 -4.35 0.34
CA VAL A 110 6.39 -5.20 -0.19
C VAL A 110 6.63 -6.37 0.77
N ILE A 111 6.71 -7.57 0.23
CA ILE A 111 6.95 -8.79 1.01
C ILE A 111 8.43 -9.21 0.87
N MET A 112 9.03 -9.61 1.97
CA MET A 112 10.35 -10.24 2.01
C MET A 112 10.21 -11.70 2.45
N SER A 113 11.03 -12.62 1.92
CA SER A 113 11.06 -14.00 2.38
C SER A 113 12.42 -14.64 2.15
N SER A 114 12.81 -15.53 3.04
CA SER A 114 13.99 -16.39 2.86
C SER A 114 13.73 -17.57 1.90
N GLU A 115 12.47 -17.82 1.56
CA GLU A 115 12.07 -18.95 0.73
C GLU A 115 11.54 -18.48 -0.62
N ASN A 116 12.11 -19.06 -1.69
CA ASN A 116 11.63 -18.81 -3.05
C ASN A 116 10.58 -19.86 -3.45
N VAL A 117 9.33 -19.64 -3.01
CA VAL A 117 8.19 -20.51 -3.33
C VAL A 117 7.27 -19.79 -4.31
N PRO A 118 7.23 -20.19 -5.61
CA PRO A 118 6.47 -19.48 -6.64
C PRO A 118 5.00 -19.28 -6.29
N SER A 119 4.32 -20.32 -5.82
CA SER A 119 2.90 -20.22 -5.45
C SER A 119 2.63 -19.22 -4.30
N ARG A 120 3.59 -19.03 -3.42
CA ARG A 120 3.50 -18.03 -2.34
C ARG A 120 3.71 -16.62 -2.87
N ILE A 121 4.65 -16.46 -3.78
CA ILE A 121 4.93 -15.19 -4.46
C ILE A 121 3.71 -14.75 -5.25
N ASP A 122 3.17 -15.63 -6.10
CA ASP A 122 1.99 -15.37 -6.92
C ASP A 122 0.80 -14.95 -6.05
N ARG A 123 0.54 -15.68 -4.98
CA ARG A 123 -0.53 -15.36 -4.03
C ARG A 123 -0.37 -13.98 -3.38
N CYS A 124 0.83 -13.57 -3.03
CA CYS A 124 1.08 -12.23 -2.48
C CYS A 124 0.82 -11.14 -3.53
N LEU A 125 1.27 -11.35 -4.77
CA LEU A 125 1.07 -10.40 -5.87
C LEU A 125 -0.41 -10.29 -6.24
N GLU A 126 -1.14 -11.40 -6.29
CA GLU A 126 -2.60 -11.43 -6.52
C GLU A 126 -3.37 -10.68 -5.43
N GLU A 127 -2.93 -10.75 -4.18
CA GLU A 127 -3.51 -10.01 -3.05
C GLU A 127 -3.18 -8.51 -3.07
N GLY A 128 -2.29 -8.09 -3.97
CA GLY A 128 -1.94 -6.69 -4.16
C GLY A 128 -0.62 -6.25 -3.53
N ALA A 129 0.30 -7.19 -3.28
CA ALA A 129 1.68 -6.82 -2.98
C ALA A 129 2.29 -6.08 -4.18
N GLY A 130 3.00 -5.00 -3.89
CA GLY A 130 3.67 -4.22 -4.94
C GLY A 130 4.94 -4.90 -5.46
N GLU A 131 5.64 -5.64 -4.59
CA GLU A 131 6.90 -6.31 -4.91
C GLU A 131 7.14 -7.47 -3.92
N PHE A 132 8.00 -8.41 -4.32
CA PHE A 132 8.43 -9.52 -3.48
C PHE A 132 9.96 -9.65 -3.55
N PHE A 133 10.63 -9.57 -2.40
CA PHE A 133 12.08 -9.67 -2.30
C PHE A 133 12.52 -10.98 -1.64
N LEU A 134 13.56 -11.60 -2.19
CA LEU A 134 14.25 -12.71 -1.53
C LEU A 134 15.32 -12.17 -0.58
N LYS A 135 15.36 -12.69 0.65
CA LYS A 135 16.43 -12.42 1.62
C LYS A 135 17.72 -13.14 1.21
N PRO A 136 18.90 -12.58 1.49
CA PRO A 136 19.13 -11.29 2.14
C PRO A 136 18.84 -10.10 1.21
N VAL A 137 18.04 -9.15 1.70
CA VAL A 137 17.71 -7.93 0.95
C VAL A 137 18.98 -7.09 0.76
N GLN A 138 19.12 -6.49 -0.43
CA GLN A 138 20.30 -5.73 -0.82
C GLN A 138 19.97 -4.26 -1.07
N LEU A 139 21.00 -3.41 -1.11
CA LEU A 139 20.83 -2.00 -1.41
C LEU A 139 20.19 -1.75 -2.79
N SER A 140 20.49 -2.61 -3.77
CA SER A 140 19.88 -2.57 -5.11
C SER A 140 18.36 -2.76 -5.08
N ASP A 141 17.84 -3.52 -4.10
CA ASP A 141 16.40 -3.75 -3.95
C ASP A 141 15.67 -2.48 -3.50
N MET A 142 16.35 -1.61 -2.76
CA MET A 142 15.79 -0.31 -2.33
C MET A 142 15.43 0.58 -3.52
N ASN A 143 16.14 0.46 -4.64
CA ASN A 143 15.82 1.19 -5.86
C ASN A 143 14.47 0.78 -6.47
N LYS A 144 14.03 -0.47 -6.24
CA LYS A 144 12.74 -0.99 -6.69
C LYS A 144 11.56 -0.44 -5.89
N LEU A 145 11.81 0.11 -4.70
CA LEU A 145 10.77 0.73 -3.87
C LEU A 145 10.30 2.09 -4.43
N ARG A 146 11.19 2.80 -5.10
CA ARG A 146 10.94 4.18 -5.56
C ARG A 146 9.72 4.33 -6.47
N PRO A 147 9.48 3.47 -7.48
CA PRO A 147 8.30 3.55 -8.33
C PRO A 147 6.98 3.40 -7.54
N HIS A 148 6.96 2.55 -6.50
CA HIS A 148 5.79 2.34 -5.65
C HIS A 148 5.47 3.60 -4.83
N LEU A 149 6.49 4.25 -4.28
CA LEU A 149 6.37 5.49 -3.51
C LEU A 149 5.90 6.67 -4.36
N MET A 150 6.28 6.73 -5.63
CA MET A 150 5.89 7.81 -6.54
C MET A 150 4.46 7.66 -7.06
N ARG A 151 3.92 6.44 -7.15
CA ARG A 151 2.58 6.18 -7.67
C ARG A 151 1.49 6.75 -6.76
N GLY A 152 1.64 6.69 -5.43
CA GLY A 152 0.70 7.25 -4.46
C GLY A 152 0.53 8.78 -4.55
N LYS A 153 1.57 9.52 -4.97
CA LYS A 153 1.51 10.99 -5.10
C LYS A 153 0.79 11.50 -6.36
N VAL A 154 0.62 10.65 -7.38
CA VAL A 154 0.00 11.07 -8.66
C VAL A 154 -1.53 11.07 -8.55
N GLU A 155 -2.13 10.31 -7.64
CA GLU A 155 -3.59 10.26 -7.49
C GLU A 155 -4.16 11.42 -6.66
N GLU A 156 -3.38 12.04 -5.77
CA GLU A 156 -3.81 13.22 -5.00
C GLU A 156 -3.91 14.51 -5.84
N ASN A 157 -3.34 14.56 -7.04
CA ASN A 157 -3.31 15.75 -7.90
C ASN A 157 -4.28 15.73 -9.08
N LYS A 158 -5.34 14.92 -9.07
CA LYS A 158 -6.43 15.07 -10.05
C LYS A 158 -7.36 16.21 -9.60
N PRO A 159 -7.41 17.36 -10.32
CA PRO A 159 -8.41 18.38 -10.04
C PRO A 159 -9.80 17.80 -10.33
N ASN A 160 -10.66 17.88 -9.33
CA ASN A 160 -12.07 17.52 -9.41
C ASN A 160 -12.79 18.49 -10.37
N ASN A 161 -12.79 18.19 -11.65
CA ASN A 161 -13.45 18.99 -12.67
C ASN A 161 -14.85 18.39 -12.94
N GLN A 162 -15.79 18.68 -12.03
CA GLN A 162 -17.20 18.57 -12.31
C GLN A 162 -17.63 19.81 -13.11
N THR A 163 -17.60 19.72 -14.42
CA THR A 163 -18.38 20.61 -15.28
C THR A 163 -19.59 19.84 -15.79
N LYS A 164 -20.74 20.22 -15.24
CA LYS A 164 -22.04 20.07 -15.91
C LYS A 164 -21.99 20.89 -17.20
N GLY A 165 -22.32 20.29 -18.30
CA GLY A 165 -22.49 20.95 -19.59
C GLY A 165 -23.55 20.21 -20.37
N ASP A 166 -24.55 20.95 -20.69
CA ASP A 166 -25.87 20.63 -21.20
C ASP A 166 -25.89 19.87 -22.52
N MET A 167 -27.02 19.18 -22.70
CA MET A 167 -27.52 18.58 -23.94
C MET A 167 -27.58 19.60 -25.06
N GLU A 168 -27.06 19.25 -26.24
CA GLU A 168 -27.67 19.67 -27.50
C GLU A 168 -27.68 18.51 -28.50
N GLU A 169 -28.87 18.15 -28.86
CA GLU A 169 -29.32 17.23 -29.86
C GLU A 169 -29.06 17.83 -31.25
N ILE A 170 -28.25 17.19 -32.08
CA ILE A 170 -28.20 17.53 -33.50
C ILE A 170 -28.37 16.28 -34.36
N HIS A 171 -29.43 16.35 -35.14
CA HIS A 171 -29.92 15.48 -36.22
C HIS A 171 -28.86 14.88 -37.15
N SER A 172 -29.10 13.63 -37.49
CA SER A 172 -28.57 12.95 -38.68
C SER A 172 -29.04 13.57 -39.99
N PRO A 173 -28.29 13.36 -41.09
CA PRO A 173 -28.94 12.89 -42.29
C PRO A 173 -28.33 11.62 -42.89
N ARG A 174 -29.25 10.90 -43.49
CA ARG A 174 -29.10 9.65 -44.23
C ARG A 174 -28.28 9.80 -45.51
N GLY A 175 -27.76 8.64 -45.97
CA GLY A 175 -27.41 8.31 -47.33
C GLY A 175 -25.90 8.02 -47.47
N THR A 176 -25.44 7.01 -48.09
CA THR A 176 -25.90 6.19 -49.19
C THR A 176 -25.12 4.87 -49.26
N ARG A 177 -25.83 3.88 -49.67
CA ARG A 177 -25.39 2.51 -49.93
C ARG A 177 -24.53 2.44 -51.19
N THR A 178 -23.33 1.84 -51.14
CA THR A 178 -22.68 1.33 -52.34
C THR A 178 -22.21 -0.09 -52.10
N ARG A 179 -22.85 -1.01 -52.86
CA ARG A 179 -22.44 -2.39 -53.04
C ARG A 179 -21.21 -2.42 -53.97
N TYR A 180 -20.24 -3.25 -53.66
CA TYR A 180 -19.43 -3.89 -54.70
C TYR A 180 -19.36 -5.39 -54.46
N ASN A 181 -19.79 -6.06 -55.51
CA ASN A 181 -19.75 -7.51 -55.73
C ASN A 181 -18.32 -7.96 -56.05
N GLY A 182 -17.99 -9.16 -55.58
CA GLY A 182 -17.47 -10.27 -56.37
C GLY A 182 -16.01 -10.21 -56.78
N LEU A 183 -15.28 -11.23 -56.42
CA LEU A 183 -14.83 -12.28 -57.34
C LEU A 183 -14.02 -13.33 -56.59
N GLU A 184 -14.50 -14.55 -56.66
CA GLU A 184 -13.72 -15.78 -56.55
C GLU A 184 -12.60 -15.78 -57.60
N VAL A 185 -11.49 -16.48 -57.33
CA VAL A 185 -10.97 -17.54 -58.21
C VAL A 185 -9.69 -18.16 -57.62
N VAL A 186 -9.75 -19.47 -57.43
CA VAL A 186 -8.79 -20.58 -57.47
C VAL A 186 -7.73 -20.62 -56.38
#